data_cbdeaa95b810ba5926d45d1ae235e130
#
_entry.id   cbdeaa95b810ba5926d45d1ae235e130
#
_cell.length_a   1.000
_cell.length_b   1.000
_cell.length_c   1.000
_cell.angle_alpha   90.00
_cell.angle_beta   90.00
_cell.angle_gamma   90.00
#
_symmetry.space_group_name_H-M   'P 1'
#
loop_
_entity.id
_entity.type
_entity.pdbx_description
1 polymer ?
#
loop_
_entity_poly.entity_id
_entity_poly.type
_entity_poly.pdbx_seq_one_letter_code
_entity_poly.pdbx_strand_id
1 'polypeptide(L)'
;MAFLVSPGVQVNEIDLTNVVPAVATSIGAIAGAFEKGPVSSIVNITSEEELVKIFGKPKASSNQFETFFTASQFLQYTNSLKVVRAESAILNAGANSGILIRDDDHYQASFAAGEGSHGEWAARTAGTHGNSIGVEICAAGDAYEQVVAALTVSEDAAGATSIAVDDADASGEAFNVGDLISFFSDSGATTPVDEFNEYEVTAI
;
A
#
# COMPACT_ATOMS: atom_id res chain seq x y z
N MET A 1 6.81 -2.56 -69.21
CA MET A 1 8.01 -3.43 -69.33
C MET A 1 8.62 -3.14 -70.72
N ALA A 2 9.81 -2.64 -70.74
CA ALA A 2 10.55 -2.43 -71.98
C ALA A 2 11.18 -3.79 -72.37
N PHE A 3 10.81 -4.27 -73.57
CA PHE A 3 11.46 -5.48 -74.13
C PHE A 3 12.79 -5.08 -74.76
N LEU A 4 13.86 -5.69 -74.38
CA LEU A 4 15.14 -5.62 -75.08
C LEU A 4 15.01 -6.36 -76.43
N VAL A 5 15.13 -5.63 -77.51
CA VAL A 5 14.98 -6.15 -78.92
C VAL A 5 16.34 -6.62 -79.50
N SER A 6 17.43 -6.42 -78.83
CA SER A 6 18.74 -6.91 -79.20
C SER A 6 19.52 -7.43 -77.99
N PRO A 7 20.52 -8.30 -78.17
CA PRO A 7 21.33 -8.76 -77.02
C PRO A 7 21.98 -7.56 -76.32
N GLY A 8 21.60 -7.34 -75.06
CA GLY A 8 22.11 -6.28 -74.22
C GLY A 8 22.14 -6.73 -72.76
N VAL A 9 22.96 -6.08 -71.97
CA VAL A 9 23.01 -6.33 -70.53
C VAL A 9 22.13 -5.30 -69.86
N GLN A 10 21.11 -5.75 -69.16
CA GLN A 10 20.32 -4.89 -68.27
C GLN A 10 20.92 -4.95 -66.87
N VAL A 11 21.44 -3.83 -66.40
CA VAL A 11 21.92 -3.72 -65.03
C VAL A 11 20.82 -3.01 -64.23
N ASN A 12 20.28 -3.68 -63.25
CA ASN A 12 19.41 -3.10 -62.25
C ASN A 12 20.26 -2.90 -60.98
N GLU A 13 20.45 -1.67 -60.60
CA GLU A 13 21.04 -1.34 -59.33
C GLU A 13 19.93 -1.44 -58.26
N ILE A 14 20.09 -2.34 -57.34
CA ILE A 14 19.23 -2.43 -56.13
C ILE A 14 20.02 -1.80 -54.99
N ASP A 15 19.61 -0.61 -54.63
CA ASP A 15 20.13 0.07 -53.47
C ASP A 15 19.59 -0.62 -52.19
N LEU A 16 20.40 -1.46 -51.58
CA LEU A 16 20.10 -2.12 -50.29
C LEU A 16 20.52 -1.29 -49.10
N THR A 17 21.08 -0.11 -49.30
CA THR A 17 21.51 0.75 -48.20
C THR A 17 20.39 1.38 -47.41
N ASN A 18 19.15 1.37 -47.93
CA ASN A 18 17.97 1.89 -47.22
C ASN A 18 17.13 0.83 -46.50
N VAL A 19 17.54 -0.41 -46.50
CA VAL A 19 16.98 -1.40 -45.60
C VAL A 19 17.81 -1.41 -44.32
N VAL A 20 17.81 -0.28 -43.61
CA VAL A 20 17.99 -0.33 -42.17
C VAL A 20 16.68 -0.91 -41.66
N PRO A 21 16.63 -2.16 -41.18
CA PRO A 21 15.49 -2.59 -40.41
C PRO A 21 15.38 -1.57 -39.28
N ALA A 22 14.35 -0.74 -39.31
CA ALA A 22 13.99 0.07 -38.15
C ALA A 22 13.58 -0.93 -37.07
N VAL A 23 14.57 -1.49 -36.40
CA VAL A 23 14.36 -2.17 -35.12
C VAL A 23 14.06 -1.01 -34.16
N ALA A 24 12.84 -0.52 -34.22
CA ALA A 24 12.30 0.31 -33.19
C ALA A 24 12.24 -0.56 -31.94
N THR A 25 13.34 -0.58 -31.18
CA THR A 25 13.33 -1.09 -29.82
C THR A 25 12.52 -0.09 -28.99
N SER A 26 11.21 -0.25 -29.04
CA SER A 26 10.28 0.56 -28.24
C SER A 26 10.18 0.05 -26.80
N ILE A 27 11.06 -0.85 -26.40
CA ILE A 27 11.09 -1.39 -25.04
C ILE A 27 12.18 -0.65 -24.25
N GLY A 28 11.75 0.06 -23.20
CA GLY A 28 12.64 0.68 -22.24
C GLY A 28 12.82 -0.13 -20.97
N ALA A 29 13.83 0.20 -20.20
CA ALA A 29 14.01 -0.33 -18.86
C ALA A 29 14.50 0.77 -17.92
N ILE A 30 13.95 0.81 -16.71
CA ILE A 30 14.36 1.73 -15.66
C ILE A 30 14.45 1.00 -14.33
N ALA A 31 15.51 1.29 -13.56
CA ALA A 31 15.65 0.85 -12.18
C ALA A 31 15.81 2.06 -11.28
N GLY A 32 15.09 2.09 -10.16
CA GLY A 32 15.19 3.22 -9.25
C GLY A 32 14.26 3.15 -8.07
N ALA A 33 14.16 4.27 -7.35
CA ALA A 33 13.34 4.39 -6.16
C ALA A 33 11.89 4.73 -6.54
N PHE A 34 10.94 4.04 -5.91
CA PHE A 34 9.50 4.29 -6.02
C PHE A 34 8.86 4.22 -4.64
N GLU A 35 7.67 4.80 -4.49
CA GLU A 35 6.96 4.86 -3.20
C GLU A 35 6.52 3.48 -2.72
N LYS A 36 5.94 2.70 -3.60
CA LYS A 36 5.38 1.36 -3.33
C LYS A 36 5.67 0.41 -4.49
N GLY A 37 5.13 -0.77 -4.46
CA GLY A 37 5.26 -1.76 -5.53
C GLY A 37 6.27 -2.87 -5.22
N PRO A 38 6.35 -3.88 -6.09
CA PRO A 38 7.30 -4.99 -5.94
C PRO A 38 8.74 -4.50 -5.91
N VAL A 39 9.57 -5.17 -5.12
CA VAL A 39 10.99 -4.85 -4.91
C VAL A 39 11.85 -5.88 -5.63
N SER A 40 12.86 -5.43 -6.35
CA SER A 40 13.80 -6.30 -7.08
C SER A 40 13.14 -7.25 -8.09
N SER A 41 11.91 -6.96 -8.48
CA SER A 41 11.14 -7.72 -9.47
C SER A 41 10.90 -6.87 -10.72
N ILE A 42 10.91 -7.50 -11.89
CA ILE A 42 10.69 -6.82 -13.17
C ILE A 42 9.19 -6.72 -13.42
N VAL A 43 8.68 -5.50 -13.50
CA VAL A 43 7.28 -5.23 -13.82
C VAL A 43 7.19 -4.57 -15.19
N ASN A 44 6.33 -5.09 -16.07
CA ASN A 44 6.03 -4.46 -17.36
C ASN A 44 4.94 -3.41 -17.14
N ILE A 45 5.19 -2.19 -17.61
CA ILE A 45 4.27 -1.06 -17.52
C ILE A 45 3.95 -0.58 -18.92
N THR A 46 2.67 -0.39 -19.18
CA THR A 46 2.14 -0.01 -20.49
C THR A 46 1.62 1.44 -20.54
N SER A 47 1.30 2.00 -19.38
CA SER A 47 0.75 3.36 -19.26
C SER A 47 1.19 4.04 -17.96
N GLU A 48 1.08 5.37 -17.93
CA GLU A 48 1.33 6.14 -16.71
C GLU A 48 0.32 5.82 -15.60
N GLU A 49 -0.93 5.54 -15.94
CA GLU A 49 -1.94 5.13 -14.96
C GLU A 49 -1.55 3.82 -14.25
N GLU A 50 -1.03 2.87 -15.00
CA GLU A 50 -0.52 1.61 -14.45
C GLU A 50 0.72 1.84 -13.58
N LEU A 51 1.62 2.73 -14.01
CA LEU A 51 2.79 3.14 -13.22
C LEU A 51 2.36 3.72 -11.85
N VAL A 52 1.39 4.63 -11.83
CA VAL A 52 0.85 5.22 -10.59
C VAL A 52 0.17 4.16 -9.74
N LYS A 53 -0.60 3.28 -10.32
CA LYS A 53 -1.33 2.22 -9.59
C LYS A 53 -0.37 1.28 -8.86
N ILE A 54 0.70 0.85 -9.53
CA ILE A 54 1.64 -0.13 -9.01
C ILE A 54 2.72 0.52 -8.14
N PHE A 55 3.33 1.61 -8.59
CA PHE A 55 4.49 2.21 -7.96
C PHE A 55 4.22 3.47 -7.15
N GLY A 56 2.98 3.96 -7.17
CA GLY A 56 2.57 5.15 -6.42
C GLY A 56 2.78 6.45 -7.15
N LYS A 57 2.45 7.56 -6.48
CA LYS A 57 2.60 8.90 -7.01
C LYS A 57 4.01 9.43 -6.74
N PRO A 58 4.52 10.36 -7.57
CA PRO A 58 5.81 10.96 -7.30
C PRO A 58 5.79 11.79 -6.02
N LYS A 59 6.79 11.61 -5.16
CA LYS A 59 7.00 12.42 -3.94
C LYS A 59 8.14 13.41 -4.15
N ALA A 60 7.85 14.70 -4.00
CA ALA A 60 8.84 15.78 -4.16
C ALA A 60 9.94 15.78 -3.08
N SER A 61 9.70 15.10 -1.95
CA SER A 61 10.62 15.05 -0.81
C SER A 61 11.74 14.01 -0.92
N SER A 62 11.80 13.26 -2.03
CA SER A 62 12.78 12.18 -2.22
C SER A 62 13.15 12.04 -3.69
N ASN A 63 14.26 11.38 -4.00
CA ASN A 63 14.70 11.10 -5.38
C ASN A 63 13.72 10.25 -6.21
N GLN A 64 12.60 9.85 -5.62
CA GLN A 64 11.57 9.06 -6.30
C GLN A 64 10.91 9.82 -7.45
N PHE A 65 10.82 11.16 -7.36
CA PHE A 65 10.21 11.95 -8.42
C PHE A 65 11.00 11.89 -9.73
N GLU A 66 12.33 11.87 -9.66
CA GLU A 66 13.19 11.81 -10.86
C GLU A 66 12.96 10.50 -11.62
N THR A 67 12.93 9.37 -10.89
CA THR A 67 12.69 8.06 -11.48
C THR A 67 11.28 7.99 -12.07
N PHE A 68 10.29 8.49 -11.33
CA PHE A 68 8.90 8.48 -11.78
C PHE A 68 8.71 9.31 -13.05
N PHE A 69 9.18 10.56 -13.07
CA PHE A 69 9.00 11.42 -14.24
C PHE A 69 9.80 10.93 -15.45
N THR A 70 10.98 10.34 -15.25
CA THR A 70 11.71 9.70 -16.35
C THR A 70 10.91 8.54 -16.96
N ALA A 71 10.30 7.71 -16.12
CA ALA A 71 9.43 6.62 -16.57
C ALA A 71 8.17 7.14 -17.28
N SER A 72 7.51 8.14 -16.70
CA SER A 72 6.31 8.77 -17.27
C SER A 72 6.59 9.39 -18.63
N GLN A 73 7.67 10.15 -18.77
CA GLN A 73 8.08 10.74 -20.05
C GLN A 73 8.37 9.68 -21.12
N PHE A 74 9.00 8.57 -20.74
CA PHE A 74 9.24 7.48 -21.67
C PHE A 74 7.93 6.83 -22.14
N LEU A 75 6.96 6.65 -21.23
CA LEU A 75 5.65 6.07 -21.54
C LEU A 75 4.77 6.94 -22.46
N GLN A 76 5.10 8.23 -22.63
CA GLN A 76 4.42 9.07 -23.61
C GLN A 76 4.77 8.69 -25.08
N TYR A 77 5.89 8.02 -25.29
CA TYR A 77 6.37 7.63 -26.63
C TYR A 77 6.20 6.13 -26.91
N THR A 78 6.01 5.31 -25.88
CA THR A 78 5.95 3.85 -25.99
C THR A 78 5.05 3.26 -24.91
N ASN A 79 4.56 2.08 -25.16
CA ASN A 79 3.71 1.31 -24.24
C ASN A 79 4.42 0.09 -23.65
N SER A 80 5.75 0.08 -23.62
CA SER A 80 6.50 -1.06 -23.10
C SER A 80 7.72 -0.58 -22.30
N LEU A 81 7.52 -0.45 -20.99
CA LEU A 81 8.56 -0.09 -20.05
C LEU A 81 8.72 -1.18 -18.99
N LYS A 82 9.94 -1.69 -18.83
CA LYS A 82 10.30 -2.60 -17.73
C LYS A 82 10.80 -1.78 -16.55
N VAL A 83 10.10 -1.88 -15.43
CA VAL A 83 10.43 -1.15 -14.21
C VAL A 83 10.90 -2.11 -13.14
N VAL A 84 12.00 -1.77 -12.48
CA VAL A 84 12.52 -2.46 -11.31
C VAL A 84 12.65 -1.46 -10.17
N ARG A 85 11.94 -1.72 -9.08
CA ARG A 85 12.13 -0.96 -7.85
C ARG A 85 13.38 -1.45 -7.14
N ALA A 86 14.31 -0.54 -6.91
CA ALA A 86 15.55 -0.86 -6.22
C ALA A 86 15.28 -1.16 -4.74
N GLU A 87 15.95 -2.18 -4.22
CA GLU A 87 15.97 -2.52 -2.80
C GLU A 87 16.97 -1.62 -2.06
N SER A 88 16.51 -0.91 -1.03
CA SER A 88 17.36 -0.11 -0.17
C SER A 88 16.80 -0.10 1.23
N ALA A 89 17.04 -1.15 2.01
CA ALA A 89 16.66 -1.28 3.42
C ALA A 89 15.17 -0.95 3.72
N ILE A 90 14.28 -1.12 2.72
CA ILE A 90 12.85 -0.90 2.85
C ILE A 90 12.16 -2.18 3.31
N LEU A 91 11.22 -2.04 4.23
CA LEU A 91 10.44 -3.15 4.77
C LEU A 91 8.95 -2.90 4.53
N ASN A 92 8.18 -3.98 4.50
CA ASN A 92 6.73 -3.93 4.62
C ASN A 92 6.39 -3.69 6.09
N ALA A 93 5.43 -2.84 6.37
CA ALA A 93 4.91 -2.69 7.73
C ALA A 93 4.25 -4.00 8.16
N GLY A 94 4.62 -4.50 9.32
CA GLY A 94 4.02 -5.68 9.95
C GLY A 94 3.41 -5.30 11.29
N ALA A 95 2.49 -6.11 11.79
CA ALA A 95 1.81 -5.86 13.05
C ALA A 95 2.78 -5.75 14.24
N ASN A 96 3.80 -6.60 14.30
CA ASN A 96 4.79 -6.61 15.38
C ASN A 96 6.15 -6.04 14.94
N SER A 97 6.56 -6.32 13.70
CA SER A 97 7.85 -5.87 13.18
C SER A 97 7.81 -5.79 11.65
N GLY A 98 8.68 -4.95 11.09
CA GLY A 98 8.85 -4.87 9.64
C GLY A 98 9.42 -6.16 9.05
N ILE A 99 8.97 -6.50 7.85
CA ILE A 99 9.39 -7.69 7.11
C ILE A 99 9.63 -7.30 5.65
N LEU A 100 10.55 -7.96 4.95
CA LEU A 100 10.73 -7.74 3.52
C LEU A 100 9.97 -8.79 2.71
N ILE A 101 8.88 -8.38 2.09
CA ILE A 101 8.16 -9.15 1.08
C ILE A 101 8.38 -8.45 -0.26
N ARG A 102 9.15 -9.09 -1.17
CA ARG A 102 9.53 -8.48 -2.45
C ARG A 102 8.37 -8.42 -3.43
N ASP A 103 7.68 -9.56 -3.57
CA ASP A 103 6.56 -9.77 -4.47
C ASP A 103 5.68 -10.93 -3.99
N ASP A 104 4.66 -11.27 -4.76
CA ASP A 104 3.72 -12.33 -4.41
C ASP A 104 4.40 -13.71 -4.42
N ASP A 105 5.35 -13.96 -5.31
CA ASP A 105 6.10 -15.22 -5.39
C ASP A 105 6.98 -15.41 -4.15
N HIS A 106 7.65 -14.36 -3.70
CA HIS A 106 8.44 -14.38 -2.48
C HIS A 106 7.56 -14.61 -1.24
N TYR A 107 6.37 -14.02 -1.21
CA TYR A 107 5.40 -14.26 -0.14
C TYR A 107 5.00 -15.74 -0.11
N GLN A 108 4.59 -16.31 -1.23
CA GLN A 108 4.17 -17.72 -1.31
C GLN A 108 5.30 -18.68 -0.91
N ALA A 109 6.53 -18.39 -1.31
CA ALA A 109 7.67 -19.25 -1.04
C ALA A 109 8.13 -19.22 0.43
N SER A 110 7.98 -18.06 1.11
CA SER A 110 8.66 -17.83 2.39
C SER A 110 7.74 -17.53 3.57
N PHE A 111 6.52 -17.04 3.32
CA PHE A 111 5.66 -16.50 4.39
C PHE A 111 4.24 -17.06 4.41
N ALA A 112 3.80 -17.78 3.38
CA ALA A 112 2.44 -18.30 3.30
C ALA A 112 2.12 -19.39 4.34
N ALA A 113 3.14 -19.95 5.00
CA ALA A 113 2.97 -21.04 5.98
C ALA A 113 2.60 -20.54 7.40
N GLY A 114 2.60 -19.25 7.65
CA GLY A 114 2.25 -18.69 8.95
C GLY A 114 2.90 -17.33 9.23
N GLU A 115 2.46 -16.71 10.31
CA GLU A 115 2.81 -15.34 10.71
C GLU A 115 4.23 -15.17 11.27
N GLY A 116 4.84 -16.19 11.80
CA GLY A 116 6.16 -16.13 12.42
C GLY A 116 6.23 -15.05 13.52
N SER A 117 7.37 -14.34 13.59
CA SER A 117 7.60 -13.26 14.56
C SER A 117 7.08 -11.89 14.12
N HIS A 118 6.53 -11.78 12.91
CA HIS A 118 6.14 -10.50 12.30
C HIS A 118 4.70 -10.09 12.62
N GLY A 119 3.92 -11.00 13.19
CA GLY A 119 2.51 -10.82 13.51
C GLY A 119 1.59 -11.27 12.37
N GLU A 120 0.30 -11.18 12.62
CA GLU A 120 -0.76 -11.71 11.75
C GLU A 120 -0.91 -10.92 10.43
N TRP A 121 -0.46 -9.67 10.43
CA TRP A 121 -0.69 -8.74 9.33
C TRP A 121 0.61 -8.12 8.83
N ALA A 122 0.74 -8.04 7.52
CA ALA A 122 1.81 -7.31 6.88
C ALA A 122 1.26 -6.54 5.67
N ALA A 123 1.77 -5.33 5.47
CA ALA A 123 1.44 -4.56 4.27
C ALA A 123 1.96 -5.31 3.03
N ARG A 124 1.16 -5.37 1.98
CA ARG A 124 1.50 -6.10 0.75
C ARG A 124 2.76 -5.59 0.07
N THR A 125 3.02 -4.28 0.15
CA THR A 125 4.17 -3.66 -0.49
C THR A 125 5.06 -2.94 0.52
N ALA A 126 6.37 -3.03 0.33
CA ALA A 126 7.33 -2.37 1.20
C ALA A 126 7.29 -0.84 1.05
N GLY A 127 7.47 -0.13 2.15
CA GLY A 127 7.55 1.32 2.19
C GLY A 127 6.77 1.94 3.34
N THR A 128 7.05 3.22 3.61
CA THR A 128 6.48 3.98 4.73
C THR A 128 4.96 4.19 4.64
N HIS A 129 4.37 4.04 3.45
CA HIS A 129 2.92 4.10 3.28
C HIS A 129 2.18 3.02 4.07
N GLY A 130 2.83 1.88 4.33
CA GLY A 130 2.26 0.80 5.13
C GLY A 130 2.03 1.17 6.59
N ASN A 131 2.75 2.15 7.12
CA ASN A 131 2.64 2.56 8.53
C ASN A 131 1.32 3.30 8.84
N SER A 132 0.58 3.72 7.82
CA SER A 132 -0.72 4.38 7.97
C SER A 132 -1.90 3.44 7.71
N ILE A 133 -1.65 2.14 7.57
CA ILE A 133 -2.70 1.13 7.38
C ILE A 133 -3.10 0.61 8.76
N GLY A 134 -4.34 0.83 9.15
CA GLY A 134 -4.98 0.17 10.29
C GLY A 134 -5.72 -1.08 9.82
N VAL A 135 -5.67 -2.14 10.62
CA VAL A 135 -6.44 -3.38 10.40
C VAL A 135 -7.33 -3.60 11.60
N GLU A 136 -8.61 -3.60 11.37
CA GLU A 136 -9.63 -3.84 12.38
C GLU A 136 -10.48 -5.02 11.95
N ILE A 137 -10.70 -5.98 12.86
CA ILE A 137 -11.54 -7.13 12.60
C ILE A 137 -12.64 -7.13 13.64
N CYS A 138 -13.86 -6.93 13.16
CA CYS A 138 -15.05 -7.13 13.96
C CYS A 138 -15.50 -8.59 13.77
N ALA A 139 -15.24 -9.44 14.75
CA ALA A 139 -15.56 -10.87 14.68
C ALA A 139 -17.06 -11.16 14.91
N ALA A 140 -17.75 -10.24 15.59
CA ALA A 140 -19.21 -10.27 15.76
C ALA A 140 -19.75 -8.90 15.39
N GLY A 141 -20.83 -8.85 14.60
CA GLY A 141 -21.40 -7.60 14.12
C GLY A 141 -21.89 -6.65 15.23
N ASP A 142 -22.06 -7.17 16.44
CA ASP A 142 -22.59 -6.44 17.60
C ASP A 142 -21.52 -6.08 18.65
N ALA A 143 -20.26 -6.39 18.40
CA ALA A 143 -19.24 -6.28 19.45
C ALA A 143 -17.93 -5.68 18.94
N TYR A 144 -17.97 -4.45 18.43
CA TYR A 144 -16.78 -3.62 18.49
C TYR A 144 -16.67 -3.07 19.91
N GLU A 145 -15.81 -3.68 20.72
CA GLU A 145 -15.48 -3.21 22.06
C GLU A 145 -14.08 -2.64 22.06
N GLN A 146 -13.98 -1.34 22.17
CA GLN A 146 -12.69 -0.70 22.46
C GLN A 146 -12.57 -0.59 23.99
N VAL A 147 -11.74 -1.44 24.58
CA VAL A 147 -11.40 -1.30 25.99
C VAL A 147 -10.44 -0.12 26.13
N VAL A 148 -10.95 1.02 26.55
CA VAL A 148 -10.13 2.15 26.96
C VAL A 148 -9.63 1.84 28.37
N ALA A 149 -8.47 1.19 28.46
CA ALA A 149 -7.84 0.89 29.73
C ALA A 149 -7.41 2.21 30.39
N ALA A 150 -7.89 2.43 31.62
CA ALA A 150 -7.53 3.51 32.54
C ALA A 150 -8.47 4.71 32.68
N LEU A 151 -9.66 4.68 32.09
CA LEU A 151 -10.66 5.67 32.45
C LEU A 151 -11.32 5.26 33.78
N THR A 152 -11.14 6.06 34.80
CA THR A 152 -11.80 5.86 36.11
C THR A 152 -12.92 6.88 36.26
N VAL A 153 -14.07 6.40 36.65
CA VAL A 153 -15.19 7.27 37.04
C VAL A 153 -14.82 7.87 38.40
N SER A 154 -14.66 9.18 38.46
CA SER A 154 -14.19 9.88 39.68
C SER A 154 -15.26 10.07 40.74
N GLU A 155 -16.51 9.86 40.42
CA GLU A 155 -17.64 10.05 41.34
C GLU A 155 -18.68 8.94 41.25
N ASP A 156 -19.47 8.76 42.31
CA ASP A 156 -20.58 7.79 42.33
C ASP A 156 -21.64 8.16 41.31
N ALA A 157 -21.76 7.37 40.29
CA ALA A 157 -22.59 7.58 39.13
C ALA A 157 -24.09 7.24 39.34
N ALA A 158 -24.46 6.77 40.53
CA ALA A 158 -25.83 6.34 40.80
C ALA A 158 -26.84 7.48 40.65
N GLY A 159 -27.58 7.45 39.54
CA GLY A 159 -28.59 8.47 39.22
C GLY A 159 -28.04 9.78 38.62
N ALA A 160 -26.79 9.86 38.31
CA ALA A 160 -26.18 11.02 37.65
C ALA A 160 -26.59 11.06 36.18
N THR A 161 -26.83 12.26 35.64
CA THR A 161 -27.06 12.49 34.22
C THR A 161 -25.79 12.91 33.47
N SER A 162 -24.73 13.18 34.21
CA SER A 162 -23.39 13.46 33.69
C SER A 162 -22.35 12.79 34.60
N ILE A 163 -21.34 12.24 34.03
CA ILE A 163 -20.28 11.54 34.71
C ILE A 163 -18.95 12.17 34.32
N ALA A 164 -18.14 12.56 35.30
CA ALA A 164 -16.77 12.98 35.05
C ALA A 164 -15.87 11.76 34.91
N VAL A 165 -15.17 11.66 33.79
CA VAL A 165 -14.21 10.62 33.51
C VAL A 165 -12.83 11.22 33.58
N ASP A 166 -11.96 10.64 34.42
CA ASP A 166 -10.57 11.05 34.51
C ASP A 166 -9.76 10.32 33.45
N ASP A 167 -9.32 11.05 32.43
CA ASP A 167 -8.41 10.54 31.42
C ASP A 167 -6.98 10.61 31.93
N ALA A 168 -6.51 9.52 32.51
CA ALA A 168 -5.14 9.44 33.00
C ALA A 168 -4.09 9.43 31.89
N ASP A 169 -4.48 9.24 30.65
CA ASP A 169 -3.53 9.07 29.53
C ASP A 169 -3.51 10.27 28.57
N ALA A 170 -4.29 11.32 28.81
CA ALA A 170 -4.30 12.57 28.05
C ALA A 170 -4.36 12.40 26.50
N SER A 171 -4.84 11.27 26.01
CA SER A 171 -4.93 11.01 24.57
C SER A 171 -6.10 11.74 23.88
N GLY A 172 -7.01 12.31 24.68
CA GLY A 172 -8.02 13.27 24.23
C GLY A 172 -9.13 12.74 23.33
N GLU A 173 -9.18 11.44 23.08
CA GLU A 173 -10.14 10.82 22.14
C GLU A 173 -10.93 9.67 22.76
N ALA A 174 -11.26 9.76 24.03
CA ALA A 174 -11.91 8.65 24.72
C ALA A 174 -13.33 8.36 24.25
N PHE A 175 -14.12 9.40 23.94
CA PHE A 175 -15.52 9.22 23.59
C PHE A 175 -15.98 10.14 22.46
N ASN A 176 -16.96 9.67 21.68
CA ASN A 176 -17.71 10.47 20.72
C ASN A 176 -19.20 10.48 21.07
N VAL A 177 -19.90 11.52 20.68
CA VAL A 177 -21.35 11.53 20.80
C VAL A 177 -21.96 10.42 19.95
N GLY A 178 -22.76 9.55 20.58
CA GLY A 178 -23.33 8.37 19.96
C GLY A 178 -22.63 7.05 20.31
N ASP A 179 -21.50 7.10 21.01
CA ASP A 179 -20.85 5.89 21.52
C ASP A 179 -21.72 5.23 22.61
N LEU A 180 -21.73 3.92 22.62
CA LEU A 180 -22.34 3.12 23.67
C LEU A 180 -21.26 2.70 24.67
N ILE A 181 -21.47 2.98 25.93
CA ILE A 181 -20.53 2.68 27.02
C ILE A 181 -21.13 1.74 28.06
N SER A 182 -20.30 0.88 28.60
CA SER A 182 -20.63 -0.01 29.70
C SER A 182 -19.65 0.16 30.84
N PHE A 183 -20.12 0.03 32.07
CA PHE A 183 -19.31 0.19 33.27
C PHE A 183 -18.88 -1.15 33.84
N PHE A 184 -17.62 -1.25 34.25
CA PHE A 184 -17.05 -2.42 34.90
C PHE A 184 -16.72 -2.11 36.38
N SER A 185 -16.86 -3.09 37.25
CA SER A 185 -16.61 -2.89 38.68
C SER A 185 -15.13 -2.84 39.04
N ASP A 186 -14.25 -3.27 38.15
CA ASP A 186 -12.80 -3.42 38.39
C ASP A 186 -12.05 -3.41 37.06
N SER A 187 -10.83 -2.90 37.07
CA SER A 187 -9.94 -2.79 35.91
C SER A 187 -9.50 -4.15 35.29
N GLY A 188 -9.95 -5.25 35.83
CA GLY A 188 -9.71 -6.61 35.30
C GLY A 188 -10.98 -7.39 35.05
N ALA A 189 -12.16 -6.77 35.27
CA ALA A 189 -13.42 -7.43 35.05
C ALA A 189 -13.71 -7.53 33.52
N THR A 190 -14.11 -8.74 33.11
CA THR A 190 -14.52 -9.01 31.73
C THR A 190 -16.05 -8.95 31.57
N THR A 191 -16.75 -8.71 32.68
CA THR A 191 -18.21 -8.64 32.71
C THR A 191 -18.63 -7.26 33.19
N PRO A 192 -19.47 -6.52 32.45
CA PRO A 192 -19.99 -5.23 32.90
C PRO A 192 -20.75 -5.37 34.24
N VAL A 193 -20.78 -4.31 35.05
CA VAL A 193 -21.53 -4.27 36.30
C VAL A 193 -23.00 -4.45 36.07
N ASP A 194 -23.47 -4.03 34.90
CA ASP A 194 -24.85 -4.18 34.48
C ASP A 194 -24.86 -4.67 33.03
N GLU A 195 -25.00 -5.98 32.87
CA GLU A 195 -25.00 -6.67 31.58
C GLU A 195 -26.11 -6.21 30.60
N PHE A 196 -27.08 -5.46 31.09
CA PHE A 196 -28.24 -5.06 30.30
C PHE A 196 -28.37 -3.57 30.04
N ASN A 197 -27.48 -2.75 30.57
CA ASN A 197 -27.55 -1.29 30.38
C ASN A 197 -26.31 -0.77 29.62
N GLU A 198 -26.51 -0.49 28.37
CA GLU A 198 -25.63 0.34 27.59
C GLU A 198 -26.10 1.80 27.68
N TYR A 199 -25.17 2.70 27.89
CA TYR A 199 -25.43 4.13 28.01
C TYR A 199 -24.88 4.84 26.79
N GLU A 200 -25.71 5.60 26.10
CA GLU A 200 -25.32 6.38 24.95
C GLU A 200 -24.69 7.71 25.40
N VAL A 201 -23.53 8.05 24.86
CA VAL A 201 -22.90 9.34 25.03
C VAL A 201 -23.66 10.39 24.24
N THR A 202 -24.39 11.26 24.92
CA THR A 202 -25.23 12.29 24.30
C THR A 202 -24.56 13.67 24.19
N ALA A 203 -23.55 13.92 24.99
CA ALA A 203 -22.74 15.16 24.97
C ALA A 203 -21.35 14.89 25.58
N ILE A 204 -20.34 15.64 25.16
CA ILE A 204 -18.97 15.62 25.67
C ILE A 204 -18.59 17.04 26.10
#